data_667027dd9f741844fa567174c5346f01
#
_entry.id   667027dd9f741844fa567174c5346f01
#
_cell.length_a   1.000
_cell.length_b   1.000
_cell.length_c   1.000
_cell.angle_alpha   90.00
_cell.angle_beta   90.00
_cell.angle_gamma   90.00
#
_symmetry.space_group_name_H-M   'P 1'
#
loop_
_entity.id
_entity.type
_entity.pdbx_description
1 polymer ?
#
loop_
_entity_poly.entity_id
_entity_poly.type
_entity_poly.pdbx_seq_one_letter_code
_entity_poly.pdbx_strand_id
1 'polypeptide(L)'
;NTWNICPTAVNAAERLNAIPLYLLRAISKAESGRWHKEKQVNIAWPWTVTSGAAGKFFDTKAEAVAEVEFLMTKGVRNIDVGCMQINLKAHANAFATIEDAFDPVANAAYGGKYLKTMHRRTSNWLKAAGSYHSMTPHLGIKYRAKVGRIWNELRGQPAPVIETSTRDNADDQTDEKPKARRYRASEINYRRLNRLNQNFRQRRGLSAKALTADPHTRRANARQQQMTAWRNAQARGQDLSVLAGIRQAERAKRRQRERVAFGKQDRQTVFTQRRHQQLNDWRARFDKGWTSR
;
A
#
# COMPACT_ATOMS: atom_id res chain seq x y z
N ASN A 1 9.64 -8.08 30.16
CA ASN A 1 8.94 -9.04 29.29
C ASN A 1 8.69 -8.39 27.92
N THR A 2 9.42 -8.81 26.90
CA THR A 2 9.46 -8.24 25.55
C THR A 2 8.06 -8.17 24.90
N TRP A 3 7.17 -9.13 25.20
CA TRP A 3 5.82 -9.18 24.68
C TRP A 3 4.90 -8.02 25.11
N ASN A 4 5.27 -7.29 26.16
CA ASN A 4 4.51 -6.13 26.65
C ASN A 4 5.06 -4.78 26.15
N ILE A 5 6.23 -4.76 25.52
CA ILE A 5 6.89 -3.53 25.10
C ILE A 5 6.03 -2.75 24.10
N CYS A 6 5.65 -3.36 22.97
CA CYS A 6 4.81 -2.68 21.98
C CYS A 6 3.43 -2.31 22.53
N PRO A 7 2.67 -3.21 23.20
CA PRO A 7 1.39 -2.83 23.79
C PRO A 7 1.47 -1.63 24.71
N THR A 8 2.49 -1.55 25.58
CA THR A 8 2.68 -0.43 26.52
C THR A 8 2.97 0.89 25.78
N ALA A 9 3.94 0.88 24.87
CA ALA A 9 4.31 2.06 24.10
C ALA A 9 3.15 2.57 23.22
N VAL A 10 2.44 1.66 22.57
CA VAL A 10 1.31 1.98 21.70
C VAL A 10 0.12 2.54 22.49
N ASN A 11 -0.20 1.98 23.66
CA ASN A 11 -1.26 2.52 24.52
C ASN A 11 -0.95 3.95 25.00
N ALA A 12 0.31 4.25 25.28
CA ALA A 12 0.72 5.63 25.62
C ALA A 12 0.55 6.56 24.41
N ALA A 13 0.97 6.14 23.21
CA ALA A 13 0.83 6.91 21.97
C ALA A 13 -0.65 7.14 21.58
N GLU A 14 -1.54 6.18 21.82
CA GLU A 14 -2.99 6.34 21.64
C GLU A 14 -3.53 7.50 22.47
N ARG A 15 -3.22 7.52 23.77
CA ARG A 15 -3.68 8.57 24.68
C ARG A 15 -3.15 9.94 24.26
N LEU A 16 -1.85 10.06 23.99
CA LEU A 16 -1.20 11.32 23.62
C LEU A 16 -1.78 11.92 22.32
N ASN A 17 -2.24 11.09 21.40
CA ASN A 17 -2.77 11.55 20.11
C ASN A 17 -4.30 11.60 20.04
N ALA A 18 -5.02 11.31 21.15
CA ALA A 18 -6.46 11.20 21.20
C ALA A 18 -7.01 10.22 20.13
N ILE A 19 -6.33 9.09 19.95
CA ILE A 19 -6.74 8.01 19.06
C ILE A 19 -7.74 7.13 19.81
N PRO A 20 -8.81 6.62 19.16
CA PRO A 20 -9.75 5.72 19.79
C PRO A 20 -9.07 4.50 20.41
N LEU A 21 -9.53 4.12 21.61
CA LEU A 21 -8.96 3.03 22.38
C LEU A 21 -8.79 1.76 21.55
N TYR A 22 -7.62 1.15 21.65
CA TYR A 22 -7.18 -0.07 20.94
C TYR A 22 -7.01 0.05 19.42
N LEU A 23 -7.25 1.19 18.78
CA LEU A 23 -7.08 1.29 17.32
C LEU A 23 -5.61 1.25 16.90
N LEU A 24 -4.74 2.01 17.57
CA LEU A 24 -3.30 1.98 17.27
C LEU A 24 -2.70 0.62 17.67
N ARG A 25 -3.21 -0.01 18.73
CA ARG A 25 -2.88 -1.37 19.13
C ARG A 25 -3.28 -2.40 18.06
N ALA A 26 -4.45 -2.23 17.42
CA ALA A 26 -4.88 -3.08 16.31
C ALA A 26 -3.96 -2.93 15.09
N ILE A 27 -3.53 -1.70 14.77
CA ILE A 27 -2.54 -1.44 13.72
C ILE A 27 -1.22 -2.11 14.05
N SER A 28 -0.66 -1.89 15.23
CA SER A 28 0.59 -2.52 15.66
C SER A 28 0.54 -4.05 15.59
N LYS A 29 -0.58 -4.66 16.03
CA LYS A 29 -0.81 -6.11 15.91
C LYS A 29 -0.90 -6.55 14.44
N ALA A 30 -1.44 -5.71 13.56
CA ALA A 30 -1.52 -6.01 12.13
C ALA A 30 -0.15 -5.91 11.42
N GLU A 31 0.73 -4.99 11.87
CA GLU A 31 2.04 -4.69 11.28
C GLU A 31 3.13 -5.65 11.75
N SER A 32 3.31 -5.78 13.06
CA SER A 32 4.43 -6.50 13.67
C SER A 32 3.99 -7.70 14.52
N GLY A 33 2.80 -8.23 14.30
CA GLY A 33 2.26 -9.35 15.08
C GLY A 33 3.09 -10.62 14.95
N ARG A 34 3.65 -11.10 16.06
CA ARG A 34 4.33 -12.40 16.22
C ARG A 34 3.45 -13.33 17.02
N TRP A 35 3.37 -14.61 16.63
CA TRP A 35 2.58 -15.61 17.34
C TRP A 35 3.20 -15.98 18.70
N HIS A 36 2.44 -15.82 19.78
CA HIS A 36 2.84 -16.24 21.11
C HIS A 36 2.24 -17.61 21.41
N LYS A 37 3.09 -18.64 21.46
CA LYS A 37 2.65 -20.04 21.57
C LYS A 37 1.83 -20.33 22.83
N GLU A 38 2.28 -19.85 23.99
CA GLU A 38 1.58 -20.11 25.27
C GLU A 38 0.24 -19.38 25.37
N LYS A 39 0.15 -18.14 24.90
CA LYS A 39 -1.05 -17.32 24.93
C LYS A 39 -1.99 -17.55 23.76
N GLN A 40 -1.58 -18.32 22.77
CA GLN A 40 -2.33 -18.60 21.54
C GLN A 40 -2.85 -17.33 20.86
N VAL A 41 -2.02 -16.27 20.79
CA VAL A 41 -2.41 -14.95 20.27
C VAL A 41 -1.25 -14.27 19.54
N ASN A 42 -1.56 -13.46 18.52
CA ASN A 42 -0.59 -12.58 17.91
C ASN A 42 -0.40 -11.32 18.75
N ILE A 43 0.85 -11.02 19.09
CA ILE A 43 1.25 -9.82 19.84
C ILE A 43 2.30 -9.06 19.03
N ALA A 44 2.16 -7.74 18.95
CA ALA A 44 3.14 -6.89 18.27
C ALA A 44 4.54 -7.07 18.88
N TRP A 45 5.55 -7.22 18.01
CA TRP A 45 6.93 -7.49 18.39
C TRP A 45 7.86 -6.31 18.06
N PRO A 46 8.63 -5.78 19.02
CA PRO A 46 9.38 -4.55 18.83
C PRO A 46 10.57 -4.70 17.87
N TRP A 47 11.18 -5.88 17.82
CA TRP A 47 12.37 -6.16 17.01
C TRP A 47 11.97 -6.81 15.69
N THR A 48 11.05 -6.15 14.97
CA THR A 48 10.55 -6.61 13.66
C THR A 48 11.14 -5.76 12.56
N VAL A 49 11.73 -6.41 11.55
CA VAL A 49 12.26 -5.79 10.33
C VAL A 49 11.57 -6.41 9.14
N THR A 50 10.99 -5.59 8.26
CA THR A 50 10.39 -6.06 7.00
C THR A 50 11.09 -5.40 5.82
N SER A 51 11.57 -6.22 4.89
CA SER A 51 12.07 -5.76 3.61
C SER A 51 11.54 -6.66 2.50
N GLY A 52 10.74 -6.11 1.59
CA GLY A 52 10.06 -6.91 0.57
C GLY A 52 8.83 -7.66 1.09
N ALA A 53 8.73 -8.98 0.84
CA ALA A 53 7.52 -9.75 1.12
C ALA A 53 7.48 -10.40 2.51
N ALA A 54 8.63 -10.51 3.19
CA ALA A 54 8.73 -11.23 4.45
C ALA A 54 9.28 -10.36 5.58
N GLY A 55 8.61 -10.39 6.73
CA GLY A 55 9.10 -9.81 7.99
C GLY A 55 9.95 -10.80 8.76
N LYS A 56 11.05 -10.32 9.36
CA LYS A 56 11.90 -11.06 10.28
C LYS A 56 11.69 -10.55 11.70
N PHE A 57 11.68 -11.46 12.66
CA PHE A 57 11.56 -11.17 14.09
C PHE A 57 12.87 -11.51 14.77
N PHE A 58 13.48 -10.55 15.43
CA PHE A 58 14.72 -10.73 16.17
C PHE A 58 14.43 -10.79 17.67
N ASP A 59 15.31 -11.40 18.43
CA ASP A 59 15.10 -11.54 19.87
C ASP A 59 15.60 -10.31 20.63
N THR A 60 16.56 -9.56 20.06
CA THR A 60 17.14 -8.34 20.62
C THR A 60 17.07 -7.16 19.68
N LYS A 61 17.11 -5.94 20.27
CA LYS A 61 17.20 -4.69 19.52
C LYS A 61 18.47 -4.64 18.68
N ALA A 62 19.61 -5.08 19.23
CA ALA A 62 20.90 -5.04 18.56
C ALA A 62 20.90 -5.87 17.27
N GLU A 63 20.34 -7.08 17.30
CA GLU A 63 20.19 -7.92 16.11
C GLU A 63 19.31 -7.27 15.04
N ALA A 64 18.20 -6.63 15.44
CA ALA A 64 17.33 -5.94 14.50
C ALA A 64 18.02 -4.73 13.85
N VAL A 65 18.81 -3.97 14.62
CA VAL A 65 19.63 -2.85 14.10
C VAL A 65 20.65 -3.38 13.11
N ALA A 66 21.41 -4.41 13.47
CA ALA A 66 22.43 -5.03 12.61
C ALA A 66 21.81 -5.53 11.27
N GLU A 67 20.61 -6.13 11.30
CA GLU A 67 19.92 -6.54 10.06
C GLU A 67 19.59 -5.32 9.17
N VAL A 68 19.12 -4.21 9.74
CA VAL A 68 18.82 -3.00 8.96
C VAL A 68 20.10 -2.45 8.33
N GLU A 69 21.19 -2.35 9.07
CA GLU A 69 22.49 -1.90 8.57
C GLU A 69 22.99 -2.81 7.44
N PHE A 70 22.95 -4.14 7.66
CA PHE A 70 23.29 -5.11 6.63
C PHE A 70 22.45 -4.94 5.36
N LEU A 71 21.13 -4.78 5.46
CA LEU A 71 20.28 -4.53 4.33
C LEU A 71 20.64 -3.22 3.60
N MET A 72 21.00 -2.18 4.34
CA MET A 72 21.45 -0.91 3.78
C MET A 72 22.77 -1.02 3.03
N THR A 73 23.73 -1.84 3.49
CA THR A 73 24.97 -2.12 2.73
C THR A 73 24.69 -2.85 1.42
N LYS A 74 23.62 -3.64 1.36
CA LYS A 74 23.14 -4.31 0.13
C LYS A 74 22.32 -3.40 -0.78
N GLY A 75 22.20 -2.09 -0.46
CA GLY A 75 21.44 -1.12 -1.23
C GLY A 75 19.93 -1.21 -1.04
N VAL A 76 19.45 -2.02 -0.10
CA VAL A 76 18.01 -2.10 0.23
C VAL A 76 17.64 -0.85 1.02
N ARG A 77 16.65 -0.09 0.55
CA ARG A 77 16.19 1.16 1.19
C ARG A 77 14.77 1.09 1.70
N ASN A 78 13.96 0.18 1.14
CA ASN A 78 12.56 0.01 1.54
C ASN A 78 12.49 -0.97 2.70
N ILE A 79 12.65 -0.46 3.92
CA ILE A 79 12.75 -1.24 5.15
C ILE A 79 11.76 -0.66 6.16
N ASP A 80 10.89 -1.52 6.70
CA ASP A 80 9.92 -1.19 7.72
C ASP A 80 10.41 -1.73 9.07
N VAL A 81 10.32 -0.94 10.15
CA VAL A 81 10.92 -1.27 11.44
C VAL A 81 9.99 -1.05 12.63
N GLY A 82 10.16 -1.90 13.63
CA GLY A 82 9.60 -1.71 14.97
C GLY A 82 8.13 -2.08 15.12
N CYS A 83 7.55 -1.70 16.26
CA CYS A 83 6.16 -1.99 16.63
C CYS A 83 5.13 -1.55 15.59
N MET A 84 5.38 -0.42 14.93
CA MET A 84 4.46 0.23 14.01
C MET A 84 4.88 0.09 12.55
N GLN A 85 5.96 -0.63 12.25
CA GLN A 85 6.52 -0.85 10.92
C GLN A 85 6.65 0.45 10.13
N ILE A 86 7.40 1.39 10.70
CA ILE A 86 7.67 2.67 10.05
C ILE A 86 8.70 2.47 8.95
N ASN A 87 8.36 2.85 7.73
CA ASN A 87 9.23 2.74 6.57
C ASN A 87 10.34 3.79 6.58
N LEU A 88 11.60 3.37 6.68
CA LEU A 88 12.76 4.27 6.80
C LEU A 88 13.00 5.10 5.53
N LYS A 89 12.59 4.63 4.36
CA LYS A 89 12.71 5.39 3.11
C LYS A 89 11.61 6.43 2.97
N ALA A 90 10.37 6.05 3.28
CA ALA A 90 9.21 6.94 3.15
C ALA A 90 9.19 8.02 4.24
N HIS A 91 9.76 7.70 5.39
CA HIS A 91 9.80 8.55 6.59
C HIS A 91 11.25 8.84 7.03
N ALA A 92 12.11 9.27 6.09
CA ALA A 92 13.54 9.44 6.30
C ALA A 92 13.91 10.39 7.46
N ASN A 93 13.01 11.30 7.82
CA ASN A 93 13.21 12.27 8.91
C ASN A 93 12.42 11.90 10.17
N ALA A 94 11.94 10.65 10.29
CA ALA A 94 11.14 10.24 11.45
C ALA A 94 11.99 10.05 12.70
N PHE A 95 13.23 9.60 12.52
CA PHE A 95 14.17 9.22 13.58
C PHE A 95 15.55 9.77 13.26
N ALA A 96 16.34 10.09 14.29
CA ALA A 96 17.70 10.55 14.12
C ALA A 96 18.65 9.38 13.75
N THR A 97 18.44 8.22 14.36
CA THR A 97 19.26 7.01 14.16
C THR A 97 18.38 5.78 13.91
N ILE A 98 18.99 4.68 13.50
CA ILE A 98 18.30 3.37 13.37
C ILE A 98 17.90 2.87 14.75
N GLU A 99 18.72 3.08 15.76
CA GLU A 99 18.46 2.72 17.14
C GLU A 99 17.22 3.45 17.67
N ASP A 100 17.05 4.74 17.34
CA ASP A 100 15.84 5.52 17.68
C ASP A 100 14.60 4.94 16.98
N ALA A 101 14.74 4.48 15.75
CA ALA A 101 13.65 3.86 15.02
C ALA A 101 13.17 2.55 15.68
N PHE A 102 14.06 1.86 16.40
CA PHE A 102 13.73 0.70 17.23
C PHE A 102 13.42 1.03 18.69
N ASP A 103 13.49 2.30 19.10
CA ASP A 103 12.94 2.67 20.41
C ASP A 103 11.41 2.53 20.38
N PRO A 104 10.81 1.67 21.22
CA PRO A 104 9.39 1.37 21.12
C PRO A 104 8.51 2.57 21.38
N VAL A 105 8.94 3.50 22.26
CA VAL A 105 8.19 4.72 22.58
C VAL A 105 8.26 5.70 21.42
N ALA A 106 9.45 5.94 20.86
CA ALA A 106 9.64 6.81 19.71
C ALA A 106 8.89 6.27 18.48
N ASN A 107 9.01 4.96 18.21
CA ASN A 107 8.35 4.28 17.10
C ASN A 107 6.81 4.37 17.21
N ALA A 108 6.25 4.09 18.39
CA ALA A 108 4.81 4.17 18.62
C ALA A 108 4.30 5.62 18.57
N ALA A 109 5.04 6.58 19.14
CA ALA A 109 4.69 7.99 19.11
C ALA A 109 4.63 8.52 17.67
N TYR A 110 5.62 8.17 16.84
CA TYR A 110 5.63 8.54 15.42
C TYR A 110 4.44 7.91 14.67
N GLY A 111 4.19 6.61 14.86
CA GLY A 111 3.05 5.91 14.27
C GLY A 111 1.71 6.53 14.63
N GLY A 112 1.53 6.92 15.91
CA GLY A 112 0.34 7.62 16.39
C GLY A 112 0.15 8.99 15.74
N LYS A 113 1.22 9.79 15.67
CA LYS A 113 1.23 11.10 14.99
C LYS A 113 0.90 10.97 13.50
N TYR A 114 1.46 9.97 12.85
CA TYR A 114 1.19 9.68 11.43
C TYR A 114 -0.26 9.27 11.21
N LEU A 115 -0.80 8.35 12.03
CA LEU A 115 -2.21 7.97 11.96
C LEU A 115 -3.15 9.17 12.17
N LYS A 116 -2.85 10.04 13.15
CA LYS A 116 -3.62 11.28 13.37
C LYS A 116 -3.57 12.21 12.16
N THR A 117 -2.44 12.28 11.46
CA THR A 117 -2.33 13.05 10.21
C THR A 117 -3.22 12.46 9.10
N MET A 118 -3.27 11.14 8.99
CA MET A 118 -4.20 10.47 8.06
C MET A 118 -5.67 10.70 8.45
N HIS A 119 -5.97 10.72 9.74
CA HIS A 119 -7.33 11.01 10.24
C HIS A 119 -7.78 12.43 9.87
N ARG A 120 -6.92 13.44 9.99
CA ARG A 120 -7.26 14.81 9.55
C ARG A 120 -7.64 14.89 8.07
N ARG A 121 -7.06 14.02 7.22
CA ARG A 121 -7.36 13.98 5.78
C ARG A 121 -8.62 13.21 5.42
N THR A 122 -8.98 12.21 6.24
CA THR A 122 -10.05 11.27 5.91
C THR A 122 -11.30 11.44 6.76
N SER A 123 -11.21 12.21 7.87
CA SER A 123 -12.25 12.41 8.87
C SER A 123 -12.87 11.10 9.40
N ASN A 124 -12.17 9.97 9.22
CA ASN A 124 -12.63 8.65 9.64
C ASN A 124 -11.44 7.78 10.05
N TRP A 125 -11.45 7.24 11.25
CA TRP A 125 -10.35 6.49 11.81
C TRP A 125 -10.01 5.20 11.06
N LEU A 126 -11.02 4.46 10.60
CA LEU A 126 -10.77 3.25 9.81
C LEU A 126 -10.26 3.57 8.39
N LYS A 127 -10.73 4.67 7.78
CA LYS A 127 -10.14 5.17 6.52
C LYS A 127 -8.71 5.64 6.74
N ALA A 128 -8.44 6.30 7.86
CA ALA A 128 -7.08 6.69 8.25
C ALA A 128 -6.15 5.49 8.41
N ALA A 129 -6.60 4.42 9.06
CA ALA A 129 -5.85 3.17 9.17
C ALA A 129 -5.55 2.55 7.78
N GLY A 130 -6.50 2.59 6.86
CA GLY A 130 -6.26 2.18 5.47
C GLY A 130 -5.16 3.00 4.79
N SER A 131 -5.21 4.34 4.95
CA SER A 131 -4.22 5.27 4.39
C SER A 131 -2.86 5.20 5.09
N TYR A 132 -2.83 4.77 6.34
CA TYR A 132 -1.59 4.50 7.08
C TYR A 132 -0.73 3.46 6.36
N HIS A 133 -1.35 2.36 5.95
CA HIS A 133 -0.68 1.28 5.23
C HIS A 133 -0.40 1.63 3.76
N SER A 134 -1.38 2.21 3.06
CA SER A 134 -1.21 2.56 1.65
C SER A 134 -2.20 3.63 1.20
N MET A 135 -1.67 4.60 0.45
CA MET A 135 -2.50 5.58 -0.27
C MET A 135 -3.17 4.99 -1.51
N THR A 136 -2.81 3.77 -1.91
CA THR A 136 -3.43 3.05 -3.02
C THR A 136 -4.78 2.48 -2.58
N PRO A 137 -5.92 2.89 -3.18
CA PRO A 137 -7.25 2.60 -2.62
C PRO A 137 -7.53 1.13 -2.35
N HIS A 138 -7.24 0.23 -3.28
CA HIS A 138 -7.53 -1.21 -3.12
C HIS A 138 -6.68 -1.88 -2.02
N LEU A 139 -5.44 -1.43 -1.79
CA LEU A 139 -4.59 -1.92 -0.72
C LEU A 139 -5.07 -1.40 0.63
N GLY A 140 -5.38 -0.10 0.71
CA GLY A 140 -5.93 0.53 1.90
C GLY A 140 -7.26 -0.09 2.35
N ILE A 141 -8.16 -0.46 1.41
CA ILE A 141 -9.43 -1.12 1.73
C ILE A 141 -9.21 -2.49 2.40
N LYS A 142 -8.34 -3.33 1.84
CA LYS A 142 -8.02 -4.65 2.41
C LYS A 142 -7.41 -4.53 3.80
N TYR A 143 -6.48 -3.59 3.96
CA TYR A 143 -5.83 -3.35 5.24
C TYR A 143 -6.81 -2.80 6.29
N ARG A 144 -7.67 -1.84 5.92
CA ARG A 144 -8.75 -1.33 6.78
C ARG A 144 -9.64 -2.43 7.31
N ALA A 145 -10.01 -3.41 6.47
CA ALA A 145 -10.80 -4.56 6.87
C ALA A 145 -10.07 -5.42 7.91
N LYS A 146 -8.75 -5.67 7.70
CA LYS A 146 -7.90 -6.41 8.64
C LYS A 146 -7.86 -5.71 10.00
N VAL A 147 -7.53 -4.41 10.00
CA VAL A 147 -7.43 -3.62 11.23
C VAL A 147 -8.79 -3.51 11.94
N GLY A 148 -9.87 -3.31 11.21
CA GLY A 148 -11.22 -3.23 11.77
C GLY A 148 -11.63 -4.49 12.53
N ARG A 149 -11.31 -5.67 12.01
CA ARG A 149 -11.54 -6.95 12.71
C ARG A 149 -10.73 -7.04 14.00
N ILE A 150 -9.43 -6.76 13.95
CA ILE A 150 -8.55 -6.79 15.11
C ILE A 150 -9.00 -5.77 16.17
N TRP A 151 -9.40 -4.57 15.73
CA TRP A 151 -9.87 -3.53 16.63
C TRP A 151 -11.16 -3.92 17.37
N ASN A 152 -12.11 -4.53 16.67
CA ASN A 152 -13.33 -5.04 17.31
C ASN A 152 -13.06 -6.23 18.24
N GLU A 153 -12.19 -7.15 17.84
CA GLU A 153 -11.71 -8.23 18.72
C GLU A 153 -11.13 -7.69 20.02
N LEU A 154 -10.27 -6.67 19.95
CA LEU A 154 -9.68 -6.06 21.14
C LEU A 154 -10.68 -5.31 22.03
N ARG A 155 -11.82 -4.88 21.49
CA ARG A 155 -12.90 -4.23 22.22
C ARG A 155 -13.97 -5.22 22.73
N GLY A 156 -13.83 -6.50 22.43
CA GLY A 156 -14.85 -7.50 22.72
C GLY A 156 -16.15 -7.30 21.91
N GLN A 157 -16.07 -6.67 20.73
CA GLN A 157 -17.23 -6.39 19.88
C GLN A 157 -17.26 -7.34 18.67
N PRO A 158 -18.44 -7.64 18.11
CA PRO A 158 -18.53 -8.42 16.87
C PRO A 158 -17.79 -7.74 15.73
N ALA A 159 -17.36 -8.53 14.74
CA ALA A 159 -16.64 -8.01 13.57
C ALA A 159 -17.45 -6.91 12.85
N PRO A 160 -16.83 -5.80 12.41
CA PRO A 160 -17.54 -4.75 11.71
C PRO A 160 -18.07 -5.29 10.38
N VAL A 161 -19.31 -5.05 10.10
CA VAL A 161 -19.86 -5.17 8.75
C VAL A 161 -19.25 -3.99 7.97
N ILE A 162 -18.27 -4.25 7.13
CA ILE A 162 -17.73 -3.24 6.23
C ILE A 162 -18.69 -3.16 5.06
N GLU A 163 -19.63 -2.22 5.15
CA GLU A 163 -20.40 -1.82 4.00
C GLU A 163 -19.44 -1.25 2.95
N THR A 164 -19.23 -1.99 1.88
CA THR A 164 -18.71 -1.44 0.65
C THR A 164 -19.83 -0.63 0.03
N SER A 165 -20.03 0.61 0.51
CA SER A 165 -21.03 1.48 -0.06
C SER A 165 -20.60 1.92 -1.46
N THR A 166 -21.08 1.21 -2.45
CA THR A 166 -21.39 1.80 -3.73
C THR A 166 -22.72 2.55 -3.54
N ARG A 167 -22.66 3.83 -3.11
CA ARG A 167 -23.79 4.73 -3.25
C ARG A 167 -23.90 5.09 -4.71
N ASP A 168 -24.86 4.51 -5.38
CA ASP A 168 -25.58 5.15 -6.49
C ASP A 168 -27.06 4.84 -6.28
N ASN A 169 -27.75 5.90 -5.90
CA ASN A 169 -29.15 6.27 -6.07
C ASN A 169 -30.17 5.22 -6.52
N ALA A 170 -31.18 5.01 -5.73
CA ALA A 170 -32.56 5.40 -6.03
C ALA A 170 -33.51 4.67 -5.09
N ASP A 171 -34.47 5.43 -4.57
CA ASP A 171 -35.68 5.00 -3.89
C ASP A 171 -36.23 3.68 -4.42
N ASP A 172 -36.42 2.72 -3.55
CA ASP A 172 -37.66 1.95 -3.47
C ASP A 172 -37.78 1.26 -2.11
N GLN A 173 -38.86 1.53 -1.42
CA GLN A 173 -39.29 0.90 -0.19
C GLN A 173 -39.88 -0.47 -0.52
N THR A 174 -39.25 -1.53 -0.09
CA THR A 174 -39.97 -2.79 0.26
C THR A 174 -39.13 -3.62 1.24
N ASP A 175 -39.75 -3.97 2.36
CA ASP A 175 -39.24 -4.84 3.40
C ASP A 175 -39.01 -6.27 2.89
N GLU A 176 -37.75 -6.61 2.62
CA GLU A 176 -37.32 -8.02 2.60
C GLU A 176 -35.86 -8.15 3.07
N LYS A 177 -35.62 -9.06 4.03
CA LYS A 177 -34.30 -9.37 4.57
C LYS A 177 -33.35 -9.80 3.46
N PRO A 178 -32.16 -9.17 3.28
CA PRO A 178 -31.25 -9.56 2.19
C PRO A 178 -30.58 -10.89 2.49
N LYS A 179 -30.86 -11.90 1.67
CA LYS A 179 -30.10 -13.16 1.59
C LYS A 179 -28.68 -12.84 1.11
N ALA A 180 -27.66 -13.37 1.81
CA ALA A 180 -26.25 -13.21 1.47
C ALA A 180 -25.97 -13.58 -0.01
N ARG A 181 -25.72 -12.59 -0.85
CA ARG A 181 -25.40 -12.75 -2.26
C ARG A 181 -23.93 -13.17 -2.41
N ARG A 182 -23.68 -14.42 -2.72
CA ARG A 182 -22.36 -14.91 -3.13
C ARG A 182 -22.01 -14.26 -4.49
N TYR A 183 -21.04 -13.36 -4.51
CA TYR A 183 -20.52 -12.79 -5.75
C TYR A 183 -19.81 -13.88 -6.55
N ARG A 184 -20.39 -14.29 -7.68
CA ARG A 184 -19.70 -15.11 -8.68
C ARG A 184 -18.87 -14.17 -9.57
N ALA A 185 -17.59 -14.47 -9.75
CA ALA A 185 -16.67 -13.72 -10.60
C ALA A 185 -17.07 -13.63 -12.09
N SER A 186 -18.18 -14.27 -12.47
CA SER A 186 -18.72 -14.30 -13.83
C SER A 186 -19.65 -13.15 -14.21
N GLU A 187 -19.98 -12.23 -13.28
CA GLU A 187 -20.92 -11.13 -13.54
C GLU A 187 -20.24 -9.77 -13.69
N ILE A 188 -19.08 -9.70 -14.35
CA ILE A 188 -18.57 -8.41 -14.81
C ILE A 188 -19.47 -7.97 -15.96
N ASN A 189 -20.27 -6.91 -15.72
CA ASN A 189 -21.11 -6.35 -16.76
C ASN A 189 -20.26 -5.62 -17.82
N TYR A 190 -19.74 -6.40 -18.76
CA TYR A 190 -18.90 -5.91 -19.86
C TYR A 190 -19.61 -4.84 -20.71
N ARG A 191 -20.96 -4.84 -20.80
CA ARG A 191 -21.73 -3.80 -21.51
C ARG A 191 -21.60 -2.45 -20.79
N ARG A 192 -21.69 -2.46 -19.45
CA ARG A 192 -21.50 -1.24 -18.62
C ARG A 192 -20.05 -0.74 -18.69
N LEU A 193 -19.08 -1.64 -18.63
CA LEU A 193 -17.65 -1.33 -18.75
C LEU A 193 -17.32 -0.73 -20.12
N ASN A 194 -17.85 -1.27 -21.19
CA ASN A 194 -17.69 -0.75 -22.56
C ASN A 194 -18.34 0.63 -22.72
N ARG A 195 -19.53 0.86 -22.14
CA ARG A 195 -20.19 2.17 -22.16
C ARG A 195 -19.40 3.25 -21.40
N LEU A 196 -18.85 2.90 -20.23
CA LEU A 196 -17.97 3.79 -19.47
C LEU A 196 -16.67 4.11 -20.25
N ASN A 197 -16.09 3.13 -20.90
CA ASN A 197 -14.92 3.31 -21.75
C ASN A 197 -15.24 4.17 -22.98
N GLN A 198 -16.40 4.00 -23.61
CA GLN A 198 -16.86 4.86 -24.73
C GLN A 198 -17.07 6.30 -24.29
N ASN A 199 -17.74 6.54 -23.17
CA ASN A 199 -17.94 7.87 -22.61
C ASN A 199 -16.61 8.56 -22.25
N PHE A 200 -15.67 7.81 -21.67
CA PHE A 200 -14.32 8.31 -21.39
C PHE A 200 -13.56 8.70 -22.66
N ARG A 201 -13.70 7.91 -23.74
CA ARG A 201 -13.12 8.17 -25.05
C ARG A 201 -13.69 9.44 -25.70
N GLN A 202 -15.01 9.58 -25.69
CA GLN A 202 -15.70 10.75 -26.24
C GLN A 202 -15.29 12.05 -25.53
N ARG A 203 -15.22 12.03 -24.18
CA ARG A 203 -14.83 13.20 -23.39
C ARG A 203 -13.39 13.65 -23.62
N ARG A 204 -12.51 12.78 -24.11
CA ARG A 204 -11.10 13.07 -24.40
C ARG A 204 -10.80 13.22 -25.89
N GLY A 205 -11.78 13.18 -26.77
CA GLY A 205 -11.57 13.30 -28.24
C GLY A 205 -10.68 12.19 -28.83
N LEU A 206 -10.59 11.03 -28.16
CA LEU A 206 -9.73 9.94 -28.61
C LEU A 206 -10.44 9.09 -29.68
N SER A 207 -9.92 9.09 -30.90
CA SER A 207 -10.40 8.20 -31.96
C SER A 207 -10.02 6.75 -31.71
N ALA A 208 -10.79 5.79 -32.28
CA ALA A 208 -10.50 4.36 -32.18
C ALA A 208 -9.08 4.01 -32.66
N LYS A 209 -8.55 4.74 -33.64
CA LYS A 209 -7.20 4.59 -34.20
C LYS A 209 -6.09 5.01 -33.22
N ALA A 210 -6.34 6.01 -32.36
CA ALA A 210 -5.40 6.46 -31.35
C ALA A 210 -5.22 5.44 -30.20
N LEU A 211 -6.21 4.59 -29.96
CA LEU A 211 -6.21 3.57 -28.89
C LEU A 211 -5.44 2.31 -29.27
N THR A 212 -5.39 1.94 -30.54
CA THR A 212 -4.51 0.87 -31.01
C THR A 212 -3.03 1.26 -30.92
N ALA A 213 -2.75 2.56 -30.85
CA ALA A 213 -1.43 3.13 -30.65
C ALA A 213 -1.09 3.40 -29.16
N ASP A 214 -2.04 3.26 -28.21
CA ASP A 214 -1.81 3.53 -26.79
C ASP A 214 -0.74 2.58 -26.21
N PRO A 215 0.32 3.14 -25.59
CA PRO A 215 1.37 2.35 -24.95
C PRO A 215 0.88 1.35 -23.90
N HIS A 216 -0.23 1.65 -23.21
CA HIS A 216 -0.81 0.75 -22.21
C HIS A 216 -1.49 -0.48 -22.84
N THR A 217 -2.22 -0.28 -23.94
CA THR A 217 -2.86 -1.38 -24.68
C THR A 217 -1.81 -2.26 -25.36
N ARG A 218 -0.75 -1.67 -25.93
CA ARG A 218 0.41 -2.42 -26.46
C ARG A 218 1.09 -3.24 -25.36
N ARG A 219 1.24 -2.70 -24.16
CA ARG A 219 1.84 -3.42 -23.02
C ARG A 219 0.94 -4.55 -22.52
N ALA A 220 -0.37 -4.34 -22.47
CA ALA A 220 -1.34 -5.38 -22.09
C ALA A 220 -1.36 -6.52 -23.10
N ASN A 221 -1.41 -6.22 -24.39
CA ASN A 221 -1.38 -7.21 -25.46
C ASN A 221 -0.05 -7.98 -25.51
N ALA A 222 1.08 -7.26 -25.35
CA ALA A 222 2.40 -7.91 -25.27
C ALA A 222 2.52 -8.84 -24.06
N ARG A 223 1.97 -8.44 -22.90
CA ARG A 223 1.94 -9.30 -21.70
C ARG A 223 1.06 -10.52 -21.91
N GLN A 224 -0.08 -10.38 -22.54
CA GLN A 224 -0.99 -11.50 -22.86
C GLN A 224 -0.33 -12.47 -23.84
N GLN A 225 0.30 -11.99 -24.90
CA GLN A 225 1.05 -12.82 -25.85
C GLN A 225 2.21 -13.54 -25.16
N GLN A 226 2.95 -12.88 -24.27
CA GLN A 226 4.01 -13.51 -23.50
C GLN A 226 3.51 -14.62 -22.57
N MET A 227 2.35 -14.41 -21.91
CA MET A 227 1.75 -15.43 -21.04
C MET A 227 1.26 -16.64 -21.84
N THR A 228 0.69 -16.41 -23.03
CA THR A 228 0.26 -17.49 -23.93
C THR A 228 1.46 -18.27 -24.47
N ALA A 229 2.53 -17.58 -24.89
CA ALA A 229 3.76 -18.22 -25.33
C ALA A 229 4.42 -19.05 -24.21
N TRP A 230 4.40 -18.54 -22.98
CA TRP A 230 4.93 -19.25 -21.80
C TRP A 230 4.12 -20.53 -21.50
N ARG A 231 2.78 -20.45 -21.51
CA ARG A 231 1.90 -21.61 -21.30
C ARG A 231 2.11 -22.68 -22.37
N ASN A 232 2.24 -22.25 -23.64
CA ASN A 232 2.45 -23.16 -24.76
C ASN A 232 3.84 -23.83 -24.68
N ALA A 233 4.88 -23.12 -24.27
CA ALA A 233 6.21 -23.67 -24.06
C ALA A 233 6.24 -24.69 -22.90
N GLN A 234 5.55 -24.37 -21.80
CA GLN A 234 5.41 -25.27 -20.66
C GLN A 234 4.64 -26.54 -21.02
N ALA A 235 3.56 -26.42 -21.80
CA ALA A 235 2.77 -27.56 -22.28
C ALA A 235 3.56 -28.47 -23.24
N ARG A 236 4.59 -27.95 -23.93
CA ARG A 236 5.48 -28.68 -24.83
C ARG A 236 6.75 -29.22 -24.16
N GLY A 237 6.89 -29.08 -22.84
CA GLY A 237 8.08 -29.52 -22.10
C GLY A 237 9.38 -28.79 -22.50
N GLN A 238 9.29 -27.59 -23.09
CA GLN A 238 10.47 -26.81 -23.51
C GLN A 238 11.20 -26.20 -22.32
N ASP A 239 12.53 -26.13 -22.40
CA ASP A 239 13.37 -25.54 -21.37
C ASP A 239 13.06 -24.03 -21.22
N LEU A 240 12.54 -23.66 -20.05
CA LEU A 240 12.15 -22.29 -19.72
C LEU A 240 13.35 -21.34 -19.52
N SER A 241 14.58 -21.90 -19.38
CA SER A 241 15.82 -21.11 -19.24
C SER A 241 16.11 -20.30 -20.51
N VAL A 242 15.85 -20.84 -21.68
CA VAL A 242 15.99 -20.18 -22.98
C VAL A 242 15.06 -18.97 -23.08
N LEU A 243 13.80 -19.10 -22.63
CA LEU A 243 12.84 -18.01 -22.60
C LEU A 243 13.22 -16.91 -21.60
N ALA A 244 13.85 -17.28 -20.47
CA ALA A 244 14.39 -16.32 -19.50
C ALA A 244 15.53 -15.49 -20.11
N GLY A 245 16.45 -16.12 -20.86
CA GLY A 245 17.53 -15.47 -21.59
C GLY A 245 17.02 -14.48 -22.64
N ILE A 246 16.05 -14.87 -23.45
CA ILE A 246 15.41 -13.99 -24.45
C ILE A 246 14.77 -12.76 -23.78
N ARG A 247 14.05 -12.93 -22.66
CA ARG A 247 13.48 -11.83 -21.88
C ARG A 247 14.52 -10.89 -21.31
N GLN A 248 15.66 -11.42 -20.87
CA GLN A 248 16.76 -10.61 -20.34
C GLN A 248 17.38 -9.76 -21.46
N ALA A 249 17.58 -10.33 -22.64
CA ALA A 249 18.07 -9.65 -23.80
C ALA A 249 17.09 -8.55 -24.31
N GLU A 250 15.79 -8.84 -24.34
CA GLU A 250 14.77 -7.83 -24.70
C GLU A 250 14.70 -6.68 -23.69
N ARG A 251 14.81 -6.95 -22.40
CA ARG A 251 14.89 -5.91 -21.37
C ARG A 251 16.15 -5.06 -21.49
N ALA A 252 17.28 -5.65 -21.85
CA ALA A 252 18.52 -4.94 -22.09
C ALA A 252 18.42 -4.01 -23.32
N LYS A 253 17.91 -4.52 -24.46
CA LYS A 253 17.64 -3.73 -25.67
C LYS A 253 16.67 -2.58 -25.42
N ARG A 254 15.65 -2.82 -24.61
CA ARG A 254 14.69 -1.77 -24.25
C ARG A 254 15.33 -0.68 -23.38
N ARG A 255 16.13 -1.03 -22.36
CA ARG A 255 16.88 -0.05 -21.55
C ARG A 255 17.84 0.76 -22.38
N GLN A 256 18.47 0.14 -23.38
CA GLN A 256 19.37 0.83 -24.30
C GLN A 256 18.62 1.81 -25.20
N ARG A 257 17.45 1.42 -25.75
CA ARG A 257 16.57 2.33 -26.52
C ARG A 257 16.04 3.49 -25.65
N GLU A 258 15.64 3.22 -24.42
CA GLU A 258 15.23 4.26 -23.47
C GLU A 258 16.37 5.21 -23.12
N ARG A 259 17.62 4.72 -22.99
CA ARG A 259 18.81 5.56 -22.79
C ARG A 259 19.11 6.45 -24.00
N VAL A 260 18.95 5.93 -25.21
CA VAL A 260 19.17 6.67 -26.43
C VAL A 260 18.05 7.68 -26.70
N ALA A 261 16.78 7.31 -26.47
CA ALA A 261 15.61 8.16 -26.72
C ALA A 261 15.51 9.35 -25.73
N PHE A 262 16.04 9.22 -24.51
CA PHE A 262 16.01 10.30 -23.50
C PHE A 262 17.28 11.16 -23.49
N GLY A 263 18.26 10.90 -24.38
CA GLY A 263 19.51 11.61 -24.38
C GLY A 263 20.24 11.55 -23.04
N LYS A 264 21.30 12.34 -22.88
CA LYS A 264 22.03 12.52 -21.62
C LYS A 264 21.29 13.44 -20.61
N GLN A 265 20.01 13.71 -20.79
CA GLN A 265 19.24 14.46 -19.80
C GLN A 265 19.09 13.58 -18.54
N ASP A 266 19.71 14.06 -17.49
CA ASP A 266 19.73 13.43 -16.18
C ASP A 266 18.29 13.16 -15.72
N ARG A 267 17.96 11.88 -15.52
CA ARG A 267 16.62 11.43 -15.05
C ARG A 267 16.21 12.13 -13.76
N GLN A 268 17.18 12.58 -12.99
CA GLN A 268 16.99 13.31 -11.74
C GLN A 268 16.43 14.70 -12.00
N THR A 269 16.89 15.41 -13.05
CA THR A 269 16.37 16.73 -13.44
C THR A 269 14.94 16.67 -13.98
N VAL A 270 14.61 15.71 -14.84
CA VAL A 270 13.25 15.54 -15.38
C VAL A 270 12.25 15.14 -14.27
N PHE A 271 12.67 14.26 -13.37
CA PHE A 271 11.83 13.87 -12.21
C PHE A 271 11.63 15.04 -11.26
N THR A 272 12.67 15.81 -10.98
CA THR A 272 12.63 16.99 -10.12
C THR A 272 11.77 18.09 -10.73
N GLN A 273 11.88 18.37 -12.01
CA GLN A 273 11.06 19.34 -12.75
C GLN A 273 9.57 18.95 -12.73
N ARG A 274 9.23 17.67 -13.00
CA ARG A 274 7.85 17.18 -12.91
C ARG A 274 7.28 17.33 -11.49
N ARG A 275 8.09 17.06 -10.48
CA ARG A 275 7.66 17.18 -9.09
C ARG A 275 7.47 18.65 -8.67
N HIS A 276 8.33 19.55 -9.15
CA HIS A 276 8.17 21.00 -8.97
C HIS A 276 6.90 21.51 -9.65
N GLN A 277 6.64 21.06 -10.87
CA GLN A 277 5.44 21.44 -11.61
C GLN A 277 4.16 20.95 -10.92
N GLN A 278 4.14 19.70 -10.45
CA GLN A 278 3.02 19.16 -9.66
C GLN A 278 2.81 19.91 -8.34
N LEU A 279 3.87 20.33 -7.66
CA LEU A 279 3.80 21.12 -6.43
C LEU A 279 3.29 22.54 -6.70
N ASN A 280 3.71 23.15 -7.79
CA ASN A 280 3.25 24.48 -8.18
C ASN A 280 1.79 24.47 -8.62
N ASP A 281 1.36 23.46 -9.39
CA ASP A 281 -0.04 23.26 -9.75
C ASP A 281 -0.93 22.99 -8.52
N TRP A 282 -0.37 22.29 -7.52
CA TRP A 282 -1.07 22.05 -6.26
C TRP A 282 -1.19 23.34 -5.43
N ARG A 283 -0.11 24.16 -5.33
CA ARG A 283 -0.12 25.46 -4.65
C ARG A 283 -1.10 26.42 -5.32
N ALA A 284 -1.08 26.54 -6.64
CA ALA A 284 -1.99 27.40 -7.39
C ALA A 284 -3.47 27.03 -7.24
N ARG A 285 -3.79 25.76 -6.97
CA ARG A 285 -5.17 25.32 -6.65
C ARG A 285 -5.54 25.60 -5.20
N PHE A 286 -4.58 25.61 -4.28
CA PHE A 286 -4.81 25.92 -2.87
C PHE A 286 -5.03 27.42 -2.66
N ASP A 287 -4.26 28.26 -3.35
CA ASP A 287 -4.36 29.74 -3.23
C ASP A 287 -5.69 30.25 -3.82
N LYS A 288 -6.24 29.62 -4.86
CA LYS A 288 -7.57 29.97 -5.41
C LYS A 288 -8.75 29.59 -4.51
N GLY A 289 -8.56 28.72 -3.51
CA GLY A 289 -9.58 28.31 -2.55
C GLY A 289 -9.73 29.21 -1.32
N TRP A 290 -8.81 30.15 -1.11
CA TRP A 290 -8.81 31.04 0.07
C TRP A 290 -9.21 32.48 -0.23
N THR A 291 -9.38 32.85 -1.50
CA THR A 291 -9.76 34.24 -1.90
C THR A 291 -11.24 34.39 -2.23
N SER A 292 -12.08 33.39 -1.98
CA SER A 292 -13.53 33.46 -2.14
C SER A 292 -14.25 32.97 -0.88
N ARG A 293 -14.08 33.73 0.22
CA ARG A 293 -15.05 33.86 1.33
C ARG A 293 -14.82 35.16 2.06
#